data_c8a2184befa1fdb9a0fe0b3f26e256a8
#
_entry.id   c8a2184befa1fdb9a0fe0b3f26e256a8
#
_cell.length_a   1.000
_cell.length_b   1.000
_cell.length_c   1.000
_cell.angle_alpha   90.00
_cell.angle_beta   90.00
_cell.angle_gamma   90.00
#
_symmetry.space_group_name_H-M   'P 1'
#
loop_
_entity.id
_entity.type
_entity.pdbx_description
1 polymer ?
#
loop_
_entity_poly.entity_id
_entity_poly.type
_entity_poly.pdbx_seq_one_letter_code
_entity_poly.pdbx_strand_id
1 'polypeptide(L)'
;MPVTEYLERNAREYPDEVALVELNPDEKDTRRMTWKEFGLIEPTTYSPYRREITWSVFNEKANRFANMLIGRGIKKGDKVAIIMYNCLEWLPIYFGVLKTGAIAVPFNFRYDSDEIYYCAELAEVDVIVFGPQFIGRIEVNAERLSKGRLLIYVGDNCPSFAESYRELVADCSSKAPDVTITEDDYGAIYFSSGTTGFPKAILHKHRSLTQAAEMEQKHHGTGRYDTFLCIPPLYHTGAKFHWMGSLVAGSKAVLLKGTKPETILKAVSDEECTIVWLLVPWAQDILDALDRGDIKLSDYRLDQWRLMHIGAQPVPPSLIKRWKEYFPKHQYDTNYGLSESTGPGCVHLGVENINKVGAIGIPGYRWKCKIVDEDGNTVKQGDVGELCVKGPGVMTCYYRNEEATKEVLKDGWLYTGDMAMQDEDGFYFLVDRKKDVIVSGGENIYPVQIEDFIRRFNKVKDVAVIGLPDHRLGEKTAAIIEIKDGVTCTKEEIEDFCMELPRYKRPKEIIFADIPRNATGKIEKPKLRKMYGADRLVEQENKG
;
A
#
# COMPACT_ATOMS: atom_id res chain seq x y z
N MET A 1 14.66 -5.79 19.08
CA MET A 1 14.01 -7.14 19.10
C MET A 1 13.45 -7.40 17.72
N PRO A 2 13.79 -8.51 17.03
CA PRO A 2 13.19 -8.87 15.75
C PRO A 2 11.66 -9.06 15.85
N VAL A 3 10.95 -8.76 14.78
CA VAL A 3 9.48 -8.85 14.76
C VAL A 3 8.94 -10.27 14.99
N THR A 4 9.75 -11.29 14.73
CA THR A 4 9.43 -12.72 14.99
C THR A 4 9.24 -13.05 16.46
N GLU A 5 9.91 -12.32 17.36
CA GLU A 5 9.78 -12.54 18.80
C GLU A 5 8.38 -12.16 19.35
N TYR A 6 7.69 -11.21 18.69
CA TYR A 6 6.28 -10.91 19.03
C TYR A 6 5.36 -12.09 18.73
N LEU A 7 5.57 -12.80 17.60
CA LEU A 7 4.81 -14.00 17.29
C LEU A 7 5.05 -15.11 18.32
N GLU A 8 6.31 -15.32 18.71
CA GLU A 8 6.69 -16.34 19.71
C GLU A 8 6.13 -16.01 21.09
N ARG A 9 6.18 -14.73 21.48
CA ARG A 9 5.56 -14.25 22.72
C ARG A 9 4.06 -14.52 22.71
N ASN A 10 3.35 -14.14 21.65
CA ASN A 10 1.91 -14.32 21.57
C ASN A 10 1.51 -15.79 21.57
N ALA A 11 2.26 -16.65 20.86
CA ALA A 11 2.03 -18.10 20.88
C ALA A 11 2.25 -18.73 22.25
N ARG A 12 3.12 -18.17 23.08
CA ARG A 12 3.38 -18.62 24.46
C ARG A 12 2.33 -18.08 25.44
N GLU A 13 1.97 -16.80 25.32
CA GLU A 13 1.11 -16.11 26.28
C GLU A 13 -0.38 -16.28 25.99
N TYR A 14 -0.74 -16.47 24.70
CA TYR A 14 -2.12 -16.51 24.21
C TYR A 14 -2.35 -17.65 23.21
N PRO A 15 -1.90 -18.89 23.50
CA PRO A 15 -1.80 -19.99 22.51
C PRO A 15 -3.12 -20.29 21.80
N ASP A 16 -4.22 -20.30 22.52
CA ASP A 16 -5.54 -20.72 22.05
C ASP A 16 -6.41 -19.56 21.53
N GLU A 17 -5.91 -18.32 21.61
CA GLU A 17 -6.65 -17.18 21.12
C GLU A 17 -6.47 -17.00 19.62
N VAL A 18 -7.56 -16.57 18.96
CA VAL A 18 -7.58 -16.34 17.51
C VAL A 18 -6.62 -15.20 17.16
N ALA A 19 -5.63 -15.51 16.32
CA ALA A 19 -4.68 -14.55 15.79
C ALA A 19 -5.17 -13.92 14.48
N LEU A 20 -5.62 -14.80 13.57
CA LEU A 20 -6.03 -14.41 12.22
C LEU A 20 -7.35 -15.07 11.83
N VAL A 21 -8.21 -14.28 11.21
CA VAL A 21 -9.41 -14.74 10.51
C VAL A 21 -9.25 -14.41 9.04
N GLU A 22 -9.67 -15.29 8.16
CA GLU A 22 -9.80 -15.05 6.70
C GLU A 22 -11.26 -15.08 6.33
N LEU A 23 -11.72 -14.03 5.65
CA LEU A 23 -13.05 -13.95 5.09
C LEU A 23 -12.98 -14.00 3.57
N ASN A 24 -13.71 -14.94 2.97
CA ASN A 24 -13.78 -15.21 1.53
C ASN A 24 -15.23 -14.98 1.03
N PRO A 25 -15.68 -13.73 0.86
CA PRO A 25 -16.97 -13.46 0.24
C PRO A 25 -16.96 -13.91 -1.23
N ASP A 26 -18.11 -14.38 -1.72
CA ASP A 26 -18.30 -14.70 -3.14
C ASP A 26 -18.51 -13.41 -3.94
N GLU A 27 -17.45 -12.61 -4.03
CA GLU A 27 -17.43 -11.38 -4.82
C GLU A 27 -16.63 -11.59 -6.10
N LYS A 28 -17.29 -11.39 -7.24
CA LYS A 28 -16.59 -11.20 -8.51
C LYS A 28 -16.07 -9.77 -8.53
N ASP A 29 -14.77 -9.58 -8.68
CA ASP A 29 -14.20 -8.25 -8.91
C ASP A 29 -14.67 -7.74 -10.27
N THR A 30 -15.64 -6.82 -10.23
CA THR A 30 -16.22 -6.22 -11.45
C THR A 30 -15.50 -4.95 -11.88
N ARG A 31 -14.48 -4.51 -11.13
CA ARG A 31 -13.73 -3.32 -11.50
C ARG A 31 -13.02 -3.55 -12.82
N ARG A 32 -13.21 -2.64 -13.77
CA ARG A 32 -12.42 -2.58 -15.00
C ARG A 32 -10.97 -2.30 -14.63
N MET A 33 -10.19 -3.35 -14.47
CA MET A 33 -8.76 -3.21 -14.31
C MET A 33 -8.17 -2.92 -15.70
N THR A 34 -7.52 -1.79 -15.84
CA THR A 34 -6.99 -1.28 -17.11
C THR A 34 -5.72 -1.99 -17.59
N TRP A 35 -5.33 -3.09 -16.93
CA TRP A 35 -4.13 -3.85 -17.23
C TRP A 35 -4.48 -5.16 -17.92
N LYS A 36 -3.51 -5.72 -18.63
CA LYS A 36 -3.49 -7.08 -19.19
C LYS A 36 -3.56 -8.14 -18.08
N GLU A 37 -4.51 -8.03 -17.18
CA GLU A 37 -4.87 -9.06 -16.19
C GLU A 37 -5.62 -10.22 -16.85
N PHE A 38 -5.41 -10.35 -18.15
CA PHE A 38 -5.95 -11.40 -18.98
C PHE A 38 -5.29 -12.71 -18.63
N GLY A 39 -6.07 -13.61 -18.07
CA GLY A 39 -5.68 -14.98 -17.76
C GLY A 39 -5.48 -15.27 -16.27
N LEU A 40 -5.95 -14.40 -15.37
CA LEU A 40 -6.33 -14.86 -14.03
C LEU A 40 -7.55 -15.77 -14.21
N ILE A 41 -7.29 -17.01 -14.59
CA ILE A 41 -8.24 -18.08 -14.33
C ILE A 41 -8.21 -18.20 -12.82
N GLU A 42 -9.20 -17.61 -12.14
CA GLU A 42 -9.42 -17.90 -10.74
C GLU A 42 -9.78 -19.39 -10.70
N PRO A 43 -8.90 -20.26 -10.22
CA PRO A 43 -9.30 -21.62 -10.01
C PRO A 43 -10.44 -21.56 -9.01
N THR A 44 -11.55 -22.21 -9.32
CA THR A 44 -12.68 -22.41 -8.42
C THR A 44 -12.25 -23.32 -7.27
N THR A 45 -11.39 -22.81 -6.40
CA THR A 45 -11.09 -23.45 -5.13
C THR A 45 -12.20 -23.08 -4.17
N TYR A 46 -13.00 -24.07 -3.79
CA TYR A 46 -13.97 -23.92 -2.72
C TYR A 46 -13.20 -23.57 -1.43
N SER A 47 -13.22 -22.31 -1.04
CA SER A 47 -12.79 -21.87 0.27
C SER A 47 -14.02 -21.59 1.12
N PRO A 48 -14.10 -22.11 2.37
CA PRO A 48 -15.13 -21.67 3.30
C PRO A 48 -15.14 -20.15 3.44
N TYR A 49 -16.33 -19.57 3.63
CA TYR A 49 -16.48 -18.12 3.83
C TYR A 49 -15.55 -17.61 4.95
N ARG A 50 -15.42 -18.39 6.04
CA ARG A 50 -14.63 -18.02 7.21
C ARG A 50 -13.68 -19.15 7.62
N ARG A 51 -12.41 -18.83 7.77
CA ARG A 51 -11.38 -19.69 8.36
C ARG A 51 -10.63 -18.90 9.43
N GLU A 52 -10.05 -19.59 10.42
CA GLU A 52 -9.25 -18.93 11.46
C GLU A 52 -8.08 -19.79 11.91
N ILE A 53 -7.08 -19.15 12.50
CA ILE A 53 -5.97 -19.79 13.20
C ILE A 53 -5.67 -19.06 14.51
N THR A 54 -5.27 -19.82 15.52
CA THR A 54 -4.81 -19.30 16.82
C THR A 54 -3.34 -18.88 16.75
N TRP A 55 -2.86 -18.19 17.79
CA TRP A 55 -1.46 -17.79 17.87
C TRP A 55 -0.51 -18.99 17.88
N SER A 56 -0.85 -20.09 18.59
CA SER A 56 -0.04 -21.33 18.58
C SER A 56 0.04 -21.92 17.18
N VAL A 57 -1.10 -22.07 16.50
CA VAL A 57 -1.16 -22.61 15.13
C VAL A 57 -0.40 -21.73 14.14
N PHE A 58 -0.51 -20.40 14.27
CA PHE A 58 0.25 -19.47 13.45
C PHE A 58 1.76 -19.70 13.61
N ASN A 59 2.24 -19.74 14.85
CA ASN A 59 3.66 -19.93 15.13
C ASN A 59 4.16 -21.32 14.68
N GLU A 60 3.37 -22.39 14.88
CA GLU A 60 3.70 -23.72 14.40
C GLU A 60 3.83 -23.79 12.87
N LYS A 61 2.89 -23.20 12.14
CA LYS A 61 2.96 -23.12 10.67
C LYS A 61 4.22 -22.37 10.22
N ALA A 62 4.56 -21.25 10.86
CA ALA A 62 5.77 -20.50 10.56
C ALA A 62 7.03 -21.34 10.86
N ASN A 63 7.07 -22.04 11.98
CA ASN A 63 8.20 -22.90 12.33
C ASN A 63 8.37 -24.08 11.36
N ARG A 64 7.28 -24.77 10.98
CA ARG A 64 7.33 -25.86 10.00
C ARG A 64 7.88 -25.39 8.66
N PHE A 65 7.41 -24.24 8.20
CA PHE A 65 7.91 -23.66 6.94
C PHE A 65 9.38 -23.25 7.04
N ALA A 66 9.80 -22.66 8.15
CA ALA A 66 11.20 -22.33 8.41
C ALA A 66 12.09 -23.58 8.41
N ASN A 67 11.70 -24.63 9.12
CA ASN A 67 12.43 -25.89 9.19
C ASN A 67 12.49 -26.59 7.82
N MET A 68 11.43 -26.53 7.04
CA MET A 68 11.41 -27.00 5.65
C MET A 68 12.45 -26.26 4.79
N LEU A 69 12.45 -24.91 4.84
CA LEU A 69 13.42 -24.11 4.09
C LEU A 69 14.87 -24.44 4.47
N ILE A 70 15.17 -24.56 5.77
CA ILE A 70 16.49 -24.96 6.27
C ILE A 70 16.86 -26.35 5.78
N GLY A 71 15.93 -27.32 5.84
CA GLY A 71 16.12 -28.66 5.32
C GLY A 71 16.40 -28.72 3.81
N ARG A 72 15.94 -27.71 3.06
CA ARG A 72 16.23 -27.51 1.62
C ARG A 72 17.50 -26.70 1.38
N GLY A 73 18.27 -26.37 2.40
CA GLY A 73 19.54 -25.67 2.30
C GLY A 73 19.45 -24.15 2.27
N ILE A 74 18.26 -23.58 2.49
CA ILE A 74 18.07 -22.14 2.62
C ILE A 74 18.70 -21.67 3.93
N LYS A 75 19.46 -20.62 3.86
CA LYS A 75 20.26 -20.05 4.95
C LYS A 75 20.06 -18.54 5.05
N LYS A 76 20.61 -17.98 6.10
CA LYS A 76 20.60 -16.55 6.37
C LYS A 76 21.12 -15.74 5.16
N GLY A 77 20.30 -14.77 4.72
CA GLY A 77 20.57 -13.90 3.57
C GLY A 77 20.06 -14.41 2.22
N ASP A 78 19.64 -15.68 2.11
CA ASP A 78 18.93 -16.16 0.92
C ASP A 78 17.56 -15.47 0.80
N LYS A 79 16.96 -15.46 -0.38
CA LYS A 79 15.75 -14.67 -0.66
C LYS A 79 14.59 -15.56 -1.06
N VAL A 80 13.46 -15.35 -0.42
CA VAL A 80 12.22 -16.10 -0.65
C VAL A 80 11.12 -15.16 -1.12
N ALA A 81 10.73 -15.28 -2.39
CA ALA A 81 9.62 -14.52 -2.94
C ALA A 81 8.26 -15.12 -2.56
N ILE A 82 7.28 -14.25 -2.33
CA ILE A 82 5.90 -14.61 -2.01
C ILE A 82 4.97 -13.88 -2.96
N ILE A 83 4.23 -14.62 -3.78
CA ILE A 83 3.21 -14.08 -4.68
C ILE A 83 1.87 -14.79 -4.49
N MET A 84 1.05 -14.24 -3.61
CA MET A 84 -0.25 -14.78 -3.22
C MET A 84 -1.24 -13.68 -2.89
N TYR A 85 -2.53 -13.95 -3.05
CA TYR A 85 -3.57 -13.11 -2.43
C TYR A 85 -3.56 -13.27 -0.91
N ASN A 86 -4.21 -12.34 -0.19
CA ASN A 86 -4.37 -12.46 1.25
C ASN A 86 -5.05 -13.79 1.59
N CYS A 87 -4.39 -14.59 2.43
CA CYS A 87 -4.90 -15.85 2.93
C CYS A 87 -4.21 -16.21 4.26
N LEU A 88 -4.74 -17.20 4.99
CA LEU A 88 -4.16 -17.62 6.27
C LEU A 88 -2.75 -18.18 6.16
N GLU A 89 -2.33 -18.62 4.99
CA GLU A 89 -0.99 -19.15 4.72
C GLU A 89 0.05 -18.04 4.53
N TRP A 90 -0.39 -16.84 4.09
CA TRP A 90 0.52 -15.75 3.69
C TRP A 90 1.46 -15.30 4.83
N LEU A 91 0.89 -14.97 5.97
CA LEU A 91 1.67 -14.48 7.12
C LEU A 91 2.51 -15.58 7.78
N PRO A 92 2.03 -16.82 8.01
CA PRO A 92 2.88 -17.91 8.45
C PRO A 92 4.08 -18.18 7.53
N ILE A 93 3.91 -18.11 6.21
CA ILE A 93 5.01 -18.23 5.25
C ILE A 93 5.99 -17.07 5.41
N TYR A 94 5.51 -15.83 5.45
CA TYR A 94 6.35 -14.65 5.64
C TYR A 94 7.20 -14.74 6.93
N PHE A 95 6.57 -15.10 8.07
CA PHE A 95 7.27 -15.27 9.34
C PHE A 95 8.19 -16.47 9.33
N GLY A 96 7.83 -17.55 8.63
CA GLY A 96 8.69 -18.71 8.44
C GLY A 96 9.98 -18.34 7.71
N VAL A 97 9.91 -17.51 6.65
CA VAL A 97 11.10 -16.95 5.99
C VAL A 97 11.94 -16.15 6.97
N LEU A 98 11.34 -15.20 7.69
CA LEU A 98 12.06 -14.38 8.67
C LEU A 98 12.76 -15.21 9.75
N LYS A 99 12.15 -16.32 10.21
CA LYS A 99 12.71 -17.22 11.23
C LYS A 99 13.95 -17.99 10.76
N THR A 100 14.18 -18.11 9.46
CA THR A 100 15.42 -18.70 8.92
C THR A 100 16.58 -17.70 8.81
N GLY A 101 16.30 -16.40 9.00
CA GLY A 101 17.23 -15.32 8.66
C GLY A 101 17.32 -15.05 7.15
N ALA A 102 16.53 -15.72 6.34
CA ALA A 102 16.36 -15.38 4.93
C ALA A 102 15.56 -14.10 4.77
N ILE A 103 15.67 -13.47 3.62
CA ILE A 103 15.03 -12.20 3.27
C ILE A 103 13.70 -12.48 2.60
N ALA A 104 12.61 -11.99 3.16
CA ALA A 104 11.29 -12.10 2.54
C ALA A 104 11.14 -11.09 1.40
N VAL A 105 10.65 -11.55 0.25
CA VAL A 105 10.51 -10.74 -0.97
C VAL A 105 9.06 -10.80 -1.47
N PRO A 106 8.12 -10.05 -0.87
CA PRO A 106 6.74 -10.02 -1.32
C PRO A 106 6.62 -9.38 -2.70
N PHE A 107 6.06 -10.13 -3.65
CA PHE A 107 5.78 -9.64 -5.00
C PHE A 107 4.37 -9.06 -5.09
N ASN A 108 4.23 -8.04 -5.91
CA ASN A 108 2.93 -7.51 -6.27
C ASN A 108 2.15 -8.60 -7.05
N PHE A 109 0.97 -8.95 -6.58
CA PHE A 109 0.11 -9.95 -7.21
C PHE A 109 -0.37 -9.54 -8.63
N ARG A 110 -0.15 -8.31 -9.04
CA ARG A 110 -0.48 -7.82 -10.39
C ARG A 110 0.66 -7.95 -11.39
N TYR A 111 1.84 -8.36 -10.94
CA TYR A 111 2.95 -8.58 -11.87
C TYR A 111 2.58 -9.61 -12.92
N ASP A 112 2.86 -9.29 -14.18
CA ASP A 112 2.81 -10.26 -15.26
C ASP A 112 3.99 -11.23 -15.21
N SER A 113 4.05 -12.15 -16.16
CA SER A 113 5.09 -13.17 -16.20
C SER A 113 6.51 -12.60 -16.32
N ASP A 114 6.67 -11.50 -17.07
CA ASP A 114 7.96 -10.86 -17.32
C ASP A 114 8.40 -10.03 -16.12
N GLU A 115 7.46 -9.33 -15.47
CA GLU A 115 7.72 -8.60 -14.23
C GLU A 115 8.10 -9.54 -13.08
N ILE A 116 7.42 -10.70 -12.94
CA ILE A 116 7.78 -11.73 -11.96
C ILE A 116 9.21 -12.21 -12.21
N TYR A 117 9.54 -12.54 -13.46
CA TYR A 117 10.89 -12.97 -13.82
C TYR A 117 11.93 -11.88 -13.54
N TYR A 118 11.65 -10.64 -13.97
CA TYR A 118 12.55 -9.51 -13.73
C TYR A 118 12.81 -9.27 -12.24
N CYS A 119 11.75 -9.25 -11.41
CA CYS A 119 11.88 -9.05 -9.97
C CYS A 119 12.64 -10.21 -9.29
N ALA A 120 12.42 -11.45 -9.74
CA ALA A 120 13.14 -12.63 -9.24
C ALA A 120 14.63 -12.56 -9.55
N GLU A 121 15.02 -12.11 -10.75
CA GLU A 121 16.42 -11.92 -11.14
C GLU A 121 17.05 -10.74 -10.39
N LEU A 122 16.36 -9.59 -10.32
CA LEU A 122 16.87 -8.40 -9.65
C LEU A 122 17.15 -8.65 -8.16
N ALA A 123 16.23 -9.34 -7.48
CA ALA A 123 16.37 -9.67 -6.07
C ALA A 123 17.23 -10.94 -5.83
N GLU A 124 17.65 -11.66 -6.87
CA GLU A 124 18.39 -12.94 -6.76
C GLU A 124 17.63 -13.94 -5.86
N VAL A 125 16.36 -14.16 -6.19
CA VAL A 125 15.46 -15.01 -5.41
C VAL A 125 15.88 -16.47 -5.52
N ASP A 126 15.90 -17.18 -4.38
CA ASP A 126 16.24 -18.61 -4.29
C ASP A 126 14.99 -19.50 -4.27
N VAL A 127 13.88 -18.99 -3.73
CA VAL A 127 12.61 -19.70 -3.61
C VAL A 127 11.47 -18.79 -4.04
N ILE A 128 10.51 -19.33 -4.81
CA ILE A 128 9.26 -18.62 -5.14
C ILE A 128 8.09 -19.42 -4.58
N VAL A 129 7.34 -18.81 -3.66
CA VAL A 129 6.09 -19.35 -3.10
C VAL A 129 4.93 -18.66 -3.76
N PHE A 130 4.02 -19.43 -4.36
CA PHE A 130 2.91 -18.85 -5.13
C PHE A 130 1.57 -19.55 -4.92
N GLY A 131 0.50 -18.77 -5.04
CA GLY A 131 -0.87 -19.25 -4.93
C GLY A 131 -1.49 -19.70 -6.25
N PRO A 132 -2.72 -20.27 -6.21
CA PRO A 132 -3.38 -20.85 -7.39
C PRO A 132 -3.59 -19.85 -8.53
N GLN A 133 -3.84 -18.60 -8.19
CA GLN A 133 -4.10 -17.52 -9.16
C GLN A 133 -2.91 -17.20 -10.06
N PHE A 134 -1.71 -17.69 -9.69
CA PHE A 134 -0.45 -17.37 -10.37
C PHE A 134 0.12 -18.52 -11.21
N ILE A 135 -0.55 -19.69 -11.26
CA ILE A 135 -0.08 -20.87 -12.00
C ILE A 135 0.32 -20.46 -13.43
N GLY A 136 -0.60 -19.87 -14.20
CA GLY A 136 -0.33 -19.53 -15.60
C GLY A 136 0.78 -18.49 -15.78
N ARG A 137 0.95 -17.54 -14.83
CA ARG A 137 2.01 -16.53 -14.89
C ARG A 137 3.38 -17.11 -14.56
N ILE A 138 3.44 -18.07 -13.64
CA ILE A 138 4.68 -18.78 -13.29
C ILE A 138 5.03 -19.79 -14.38
N GLU A 139 4.05 -20.54 -14.91
CA GLU A 139 4.22 -21.57 -15.93
C GLU A 139 4.91 -21.05 -17.20
N VAL A 140 4.53 -19.85 -17.67
CA VAL A 140 5.13 -19.20 -18.85
C VAL A 140 6.67 -19.13 -18.77
N ASN A 141 7.21 -18.87 -17.58
CA ASN A 141 8.64 -18.77 -17.33
C ASN A 141 9.18 -19.91 -16.44
N ALA A 142 8.41 -21.00 -16.21
CA ALA A 142 8.75 -22.03 -15.23
C ALA A 142 10.11 -22.66 -15.47
N GLU A 143 10.46 -22.97 -16.72
CA GLU A 143 11.79 -23.51 -17.08
C GLU A 143 12.94 -22.57 -16.73
N ARG A 144 12.73 -21.25 -16.89
CA ARG A 144 13.73 -20.23 -16.56
C ARG A 144 13.78 -19.99 -15.05
N LEU A 145 12.61 -19.93 -14.40
CA LEU A 145 12.48 -19.68 -12.96
C LEU A 145 12.99 -20.85 -12.13
N SER A 146 12.82 -22.11 -12.57
CA SER A 146 13.29 -23.30 -11.86
C SER A 146 14.80 -23.52 -11.94
N LYS A 147 15.52 -22.80 -12.81
CA LYS A 147 16.98 -22.89 -12.88
C LYS A 147 17.61 -22.28 -11.61
N GLY A 148 17.98 -23.15 -10.67
CA GLY A 148 18.58 -22.76 -9.39
C GLY A 148 17.61 -22.23 -8.35
N ARG A 149 16.29 -22.38 -8.56
CA ARG A 149 15.25 -21.94 -7.63
C ARG A 149 14.26 -23.07 -7.31
N LEU A 150 13.75 -23.04 -6.08
CA LEU A 150 12.65 -23.89 -5.65
C LEU A 150 11.33 -23.18 -5.89
N LEU A 151 10.41 -23.82 -6.61
CA LEU A 151 9.05 -23.34 -6.83
C LEU A 151 8.09 -24.08 -5.89
N ILE A 152 7.42 -23.37 -4.98
CA ILE A 152 6.52 -23.94 -3.97
C ILE A 152 5.09 -23.44 -4.24
N TYR A 153 4.18 -24.37 -4.43
CA TYR A 153 2.79 -24.07 -4.67
C TYR A 153 1.93 -24.21 -3.41
N VAL A 154 1.16 -23.18 -3.11
CA VAL A 154 0.24 -23.12 -1.96
C VAL A 154 -1.20 -23.24 -2.45
N GLY A 155 -1.73 -24.44 -2.46
CA GLY A 155 -3.10 -24.73 -2.93
C GLY A 155 -3.32 -26.22 -3.10
N ASP A 156 -4.51 -26.57 -3.61
CA ASP A 156 -4.85 -27.93 -4.03
C ASP A 156 -4.41 -28.14 -5.50
N ASN A 157 -4.19 -29.40 -5.91
CA ASN A 157 -3.77 -29.76 -7.26
C ASN A 157 -2.48 -29.06 -7.72
N CYS A 158 -1.38 -29.37 -7.01
CA CYS A 158 -0.06 -28.83 -7.33
C CYS A 158 0.34 -29.07 -8.79
N PRO A 159 0.75 -28.03 -9.54
CA PRO A 159 1.21 -28.20 -10.92
C PRO A 159 2.55 -28.96 -10.96
N SER A 160 2.79 -29.70 -12.04
CA SER A 160 3.96 -30.58 -12.18
C SER A 160 5.32 -29.85 -12.15
N PHE A 161 5.35 -28.56 -12.37
CA PHE A 161 6.57 -27.74 -12.35
C PHE A 161 6.92 -27.19 -10.96
N ALA A 162 6.11 -27.46 -9.93
CA ALA A 162 6.30 -26.96 -8.58
C ALA A 162 6.17 -28.08 -7.54
N GLU A 163 6.57 -27.81 -6.30
CA GLU A 163 6.38 -28.69 -5.15
C GLU A 163 5.24 -28.20 -4.25
N SER A 164 4.48 -29.15 -3.71
CA SER A 164 3.32 -28.83 -2.85
C SER A 164 3.77 -28.33 -1.47
N TYR A 165 3.38 -27.11 -1.11
CA TYR A 165 3.58 -26.56 0.24
C TYR A 165 3.10 -27.53 1.33
N ARG A 166 1.88 -28.10 1.16
CA ARG A 166 1.27 -29.00 2.13
C ARG A 166 2.13 -30.24 2.38
N GLU A 167 2.63 -30.86 1.33
CA GLU A 167 3.49 -32.05 1.41
C GLU A 167 4.86 -31.71 2.00
N LEU A 168 5.46 -30.61 1.58
CA LEU A 168 6.77 -30.17 2.05
C LEU A 168 6.83 -29.90 3.55
N VAL A 169 5.76 -29.35 4.14
CA VAL A 169 5.73 -28.99 5.57
C VAL A 169 5.15 -30.07 6.47
N ALA A 170 4.55 -31.12 5.92
CA ALA A 170 3.78 -32.14 6.68
C ALA A 170 4.60 -32.76 7.82
N ASP A 171 5.79 -33.21 7.52
CA ASP A 171 6.67 -33.92 8.45
C ASP A 171 7.74 -33.03 9.10
N CYS A 172 7.70 -31.72 8.82
CA CYS A 172 8.65 -30.77 9.38
C CYS A 172 8.36 -30.45 10.85
N SER A 173 9.40 -30.23 11.62
CA SER A 173 9.29 -29.87 13.05
C SER A 173 8.51 -28.57 13.24
N SER A 174 7.59 -28.56 14.21
CA SER A 174 6.89 -27.34 14.65
C SER A 174 7.68 -26.54 15.71
N LYS A 175 8.84 -27.03 16.15
CA LYS A 175 9.72 -26.30 17.07
C LYS A 175 10.38 -25.13 16.36
N ALA A 176 10.66 -24.06 17.10
CA ALA A 176 11.42 -22.93 16.57
C ALA A 176 12.77 -23.42 16.00
N PRO A 177 13.18 -22.91 14.82
CA PRO A 177 14.49 -23.26 14.27
C PRO A 177 15.61 -22.67 15.15
N ASP A 178 16.74 -23.39 15.21
CA ASP A 178 17.94 -22.92 15.92
C ASP A 178 18.73 -21.91 15.07
N VAL A 179 18.17 -20.72 14.93
CA VAL A 179 18.77 -19.62 14.15
C VAL A 179 18.74 -18.34 14.95
N THR A 180 19.90 -17.74 15.15
CA THR A 180 19.99 -16.43 15.81
C THR A 180 19.75 -15.29 14.80
N ILE A 181 18.73 -14.49 15.06
CA ILE A 181 18.36 -13.32 14.26
C ILE A 181 18.55 -12.07 15.11
N THR A 182 19.14 -11.05 14.52
CA THR A 182 19.38 -9.74 15.15
C THR A 182 18.61 -8.64 14.42
N GLU A 183 18.50 -7.48 15.04
CA GLU A 183 17.89 -6.29 14.43
C GLU A 183 18.68 -5.80 13.20
N ASP A 184 19.96 -6.11 13.12
CA ASP A 184 20.84 -5.69 12.04
C ASP A 184 20.84 -6.62 10.83
N ASP A 185 20.26 -7.78 10.95
CA ASP A 185 20.09 -8.71 9.83
C ASP A 185 19.09 -8.15 8.82
N TYR A 186 19.27 -8.51 7.56
CA TYR A 186 18.31 -8.17 6.51
C TYR A 186 17.04 -9.00 6.66
N GLY A 187 15.88 -8.34 6.61
CA GLY A 187 14.58 -9.00 6.81
C GLY A 187 13.70 -9.03 5.57
N ALA A 188 13.73 -7.98 4.76
CA ALA A 188 12.85 -7.94 3.60
C ALA A 188 13.40 -7.09 2.44
N ILE A 189 12.97 -7.45 1.22
CA ILE A 189 13.06 -6.61 0.03
C ILE A 189 11.62 -6.32 -0.43
N TYR A 190 11.28 -5.04 -0.57
CA TYR A 190 10.04 -4.60 -1.17
C TYR A 190 10.30 -3.94 -2.51
N PHE A 191 9.29 -3.95 -3.39
CA PHE A 191 9.40 -3.30 -4.68
C PHE A 191 8.55 -2.03 -4.71
N SER A 192 9.16 -0.92 -5.13
CA SER A 192 8.41 0.29 -5.48
C SER A 192 7.94 0.22 -6.93
N SER A 193 6.82 0.88 -7.23
CA SER A 193 6.46 1.18 -8.60
C SER A 193 7.43 2.22 -9.15
N GLY A 194 8.49 1.77 -9.82
CA GLY A 194 9.48 2.66 -10.41
C GLY A 194 8.85 3.67 -11.36
N THR A 195 9.32 4.91 -11.30
CA THR A 195 8.90 5.97 -12.24
C THR A 195 9.47 5.77 -13.65
N THR A 196 10.43 4.87 -13.78
CA THR A 196 11.15 4.51 -15.02
C THR A 196 10.60 3.27 -15.72
N GLY A 197 9.48 2.70 -15.23
CA GLY A 197 8.82 1.53 -15.81
C GLY A 197 9.13 0.20 -15.13
N PHE A 198 10.30 0.03 -14.51
CA PHE A 198 10.66 -1.19 -13.78
C PHE A 198 10.73 -0.94 -12.26
N PRO A 199 10.26 -1.91 -11.44
CA PRO A 199 10.32 -1.80 -9.98
C PRO A 199 11.77 -1.72 -9.46
N LYS A 200 11.99 -0.90 -8.42
CA LYS A 200 13.25 -0.89 -7.66
C LYS A 200 13.12 -1.79 -6.44
N ALA A 201 14.14 -2.59 -6.15
CA ALA A 201 14.21 -3.47 -4.99
C ALA A 201 14.74 -2.70 -3.77
N ILE A 202 13.96 -2.62 -2.69
CA ILE A 202 14.22 -1.81 -1.49
C ILE A 202 14.56 -2.74 -0.34
N LEU A 203 15.80 -2.71 0.14
CA LEU A 203 16.32 -3.60 1.18
C LEU A 203 16.12 -3.02 2.58
N HIS A 204 15.50 -3.80 3.46
CA HIS A 204 15.26 -3.46 4.86
C HIS A 204 15.86 -4.44 5.84
N LYS A 205 16.28 -3.94 6.99
CA LYS A 205 16.69 -4.72 8.15
C LYS A 205 15.51 -5.09 9.05
N HIS A 206 15.68 -6.09 9.92
CA HIS A 206 14.68 -6.45 10.92
C HIS A 206 14.28 -5.26 11.81
N ARG A 207 15.22 -4.38 12.19
CA ARG A 207 14.90 -3.15 12.97
C ARG A 207 13.85 -2.26 12.30
N SER A 208 13.88 -2.17 10.97
CA SER A 208 12.91 -1.37 10.23
C SER A 208 11.51 -1.98 10.31
N LEU A 209 11.41 -3.31 10.21
CA LEU A 209 10.14 -4.04 10.31
C LEU A 209 9.54 -3.89 11.72
N THR A 210 10.37 -4.04 12.74
CA THR A 210 9.95 -3.88 14.14
C THR A 210 9.51 -2.45 14.45
N GLN A 211 10.28 -1.45 13.97
CA GLN A 211 9.93 -0.05 14.15
C GLN A 211 8.55 0.27 13.56
N ALA A 212 8.26 -0.23 12.36
CA ALA A 212 6.97 0.00 11.70
C ALA A 212 5.82 -0.63 12.50
N ALA A 213 6.01 -1.86 13.00
CA ALA A 213 5.02 -2.57 13.81
C ALA A 213 4.72 -1.84 15.14
N GLU A 214 5.76 -1.46 15.89
CA GLU A 214 5.63 -0.73 17.17
C GLU A 214 5.00 0.65 16.98
N MET A 215 5.31 1.32 15.88
CA MET A 215 4.77 2.64 15.58
C MET A 215 3.27 2.57 15.33
N GLU A 216 2.80 1.61 14.55
CA GLU A 216 1.37 1.43 14.30
C GLU A 216 0.60 1.08 15.57
N GLN A 217 1.12 0.14 16.35
CA GLN A 217 0.52 -0.20 17.65
C GLN A 217 0.37 1.06 18.52
N LYS A 218 1.41 1.90 18.56
CA LYS A 218 1.45 3.09 19.41
C LYS A 218 0.49 4.19 18.93
N HIS A 219 0.51 4.51 17.63
CA HIS A 219 -0.30 5.59 17.07
C HIS A 219 -1.79 5.26 17.00
N HIS A 220 -2.14 4.00 16.76
CA HIS A 220 -3.53 3.56 16.79
C HIS A 220 -4.03 3.23 18.21
N GLY A 221 -3.13 3.22 19.20
CA GLY A 221 -3.46 2.78 20.55
C GLY A 221 -4.00 1.35 20.56
N THR A 222 -3.46 0.50 19.65
CA THR A 222 -3.95 -0.88 19.50
C THR A 222 -3.69 -1.67 20.78
N GLY A 223 -4.76 -2.13 21.39
CA GLY A 223 -4.75 -2.92 22.61
C GLY A 223 -5.07 -4.40 22.35
N ARG A 224 -4.99 -5.18 23.43
CA ARG A 224 -5.17 -6.64 23.40
C ARG A 224 -6.51 -7.09 22.84
N TYR A 225 -7.57 -6.32 23.06
CA TYR A 225 -8.95 -6.63 22.69
C TYR A 225 -9.41 -5.92 21.42
N ASP A 226 -8.52 -5.24 20.72
CA ASP A 226 -8.84 -4.69 19.41
C ASP A 226 -8.91 -5.81 18.36
N THR A 227 -9.68 -5.57 17.32
CA THR A 227 -9.74 -6.39 16.11
C THR A 227 -9.47 -5.51 14.91
N PHE A 228 -8.39 -5.81 14.19
CA PHE A 228 -7.99 -5.05 13.00
C PHE A 228 -8.54 -5.68 11.72
N LEU A 229 -9.25 -4.91 10.90
CA LEU A 229 -9.69 -5.35 9.57
C LEU A 229 -8.68 -4.93 8.51
N CYS A 230 -8.01 -5.92 7.91
CA CYS A 230 -7.06 -5.77 6.82
C CYS A 230 -7.69 -6.15 5.48
N ILE A 231 -7.97 -5.17 4.64
CA ILE A 231 -8.53 -5.36 3.29
C ILE A 231 -7.42 -5.28 2.23
N PRO A 232 -6.49 -4.29 2.31
CA PRO A 232 -5.45 -4.14 1.30
C PRO A 232 -4.49 -5.34 1.26
N PRO A 233 -3.79 -5.54 0.11
CA PRO A 233 -2.92 -6.69 -0.09
C PRO A 233 -1.69 -6.70 0.84
N LEU A 234 -1.39 -7.85 1.45
CA LEU A 234 -0.27 -8.03 2.39
C LEU A 234 1.12 -7.90 1.76
N TYR A 235 1.25 -8.01 0.42
CA TYR A 235 2.54 -7.72 -0.21
C TYR A 235 2.95 -6.26 -0.04
N HIS A 236 1.97 -5.36 0.09
CA HIS A 236 2.20 -3.94 0.29
C HIS A 236 2.67 -3.64 1.72
N THR A 237 3.68 -2.81 1.87
CA THR A 237 4.23 -2.45 3.18
C THR A 237 3.15 -1.87 4.09
N GLY A 238 2.33 -0.95 3.60
CA GLY A 238 1.25 -0.34 4.38
C GLY A 238 0.36 -1.39 5.04
N ALA A 239 -0.30 -2.27 4.24
CA ALA A 239 -1.22 -3.28 4.76
C ALA A 239 -0.59 -4.15 5.85
N LYS A 240 0.57 -4.69 5.54
CA LYS A 240 1.26 -5.61 6.44
C LYS A 240 1.69 -4.97 7.75
N PHE A 241 2.23 -3.77 7.72
CA PHE A 241 2.70 -3.13 8.94
C PHE A 241 1.57 -2.57 9.80
N HIS A 242 0.45 -2.16 9.22
CA HIS A 242 -0.76 -1.88 10.01
C HIS A 242 -1.26 -3.14 10.72
N TRP A 243 -1.29 -4.30 10.02
CA TRP A 243 -1.59 -5.56 10.67
C TRP A 243 -0.59 -5.88 11.80
N MET A 244 0.71 -5.56 11.63
CA MET A 244 1.72 -5.84 12.66
C MET A 244 1.50 -5.04 13.97
N GLY A 245 0.73 -3.97 13.95
CA GLY A 245 0.25 -3.32 15.18
C GLY A 245 -0.54 -4.30 16.07
N SER A 246 -1.39 -5.13 15.45
CA SER A 246 -2.11 -6.21 16.15
C SER A 246 -1.16 -7.31 16.65
N LEU A 247 -0.13 -7.65 15.87
CA LEU A 247 0.91 -8.58 16.31
C LEU A 247 1.62 -8.08 17.58
N VAL A 248 2.00 -6.80 17.63
CA VAL A 248 2.63 -6.19 18.81
C VAL A 248 1.69 -6.20 20.00
N ALA A 249 0.41 -5.93 19.82
CA ALA A 249 -0.59 -5.95 20.88
C ALA A 249 -1.02 -7.37 21.30
N GLY A 250 -0.81 -8.38 20.47
CA GLY A 250 -1.34 -9.74 20.64
C GLY A 250 -2.84 -9.82 20.35
N SER A 251 -3.39 -8.94 19.53
CA SER A 251 -4.81 -8.84 19.21
C SER A 251 -5.17 -9.56 17.90
N LYS A 252 -6.46 -9.84 17.72
CA LYS A 252 -7.01 -10.49 16.53
C LYS A 252 -6.93 -9.57 15.30
N ALA A 253 -6.73 -10.17 14.13
CA ALA A 253 -6.88 -9.49 12.86
C ALA A 253 -7.69 -10.30 11.84
N VAL A 254 -8.38 -9.60 10.96
CA VAL A 254 -9.26 -10.16 9.94
C VAL A 254 -8.71 -9.79 8.56
N LEU A 255 -8.47 -10.77 7.72
CA LEU A 255 -8.07 -10.63 6.32
C LEU A 255 -9.33 -10.73 5.45
N LEU A 256 -9.76 -9.63 4.87
CA LEU A 256 -10.94 -9.60 4.01
C LEU A 256 -10.53 -9.49 2.54
N LYS A 257 -11.06 -10.34 1.67
CA LYS A 257 -10.83 -10.28 0.22
C LYS A 257 -11.81 -9.38 -0.52
N GLY A 258 -12.97 -9.07 0.07
CA GLY A 258 -14.00 -8.24 -0.52
C GLY A 258 -13.79 -6.73 -0.28
N THR A 259 -14.28 -5.92 -1.22
CA THR A 259 -14.16 -4.45 -1.14
C THR A 259 -15.48 -3.71 -1.28
N LYS A 260 -16.58 -4.44 -1.51
CA LYS A 260 -17.92 -3.82 -1.58
C LYS A 260 -18.35 -3.26 -0.23
N PRO A 261 -19.05 -2.13 -0.20
CA PRO A 261 -19.55 -1.52 1.03
C PRO A 261 -20.23 -2.50 2.00
N GLU A 262 -21.15 -3.31 1.48
CA GLU A 262 -21.91 -4.30 2.26
C GLU A 262 -20.99 -5.36 2.88
N THR A 263 -20.00 -5.82 2.11
CA THR A 263 -19.05 -6.82 2.55
C THR A 263 -18.12 -6.29 3.64
N ILE A 264 -17.66 -5.05 3.49
CA ILE A 264 -16.82 -4.38 4.50
C ILE A 264 -17.61 -4.20 5.80
N LEU A 265 -18.82 -3.63 5.73
CA LEU A 265 -19.65 -3.39 6.91
C LEU A 265 -20.08 -4.70 7.58
N LYS A 266 -20.37 -5.74 6.79
CA LYS A 266 -20.67 -7.08 7.31
C LYS A 266 -19.46 -7.67 8.06
N ALA A 267 -18.26 -7.57 7.50
CA ALA A 267 -17.05 -8.04 8.16
C ALA A 267 -16.79 -7.29 9.48
N VAL A 268 -16.99 -5.97 9.49
CA VAL A 268 -16.88 -5.16 10.72
C VAL A 268 -17.88 -5.62 11.77
N SER A 269 -19.12 -5.86 11.36
CA SER A 269 -20.22 -6.28 12.25
C SER A 269 -19.99 -7.69 12.82
N ASP A 270 -19.70 -8.67 11.94
CA ASP A 270 -19.64 -10.09 12.33
C ASP A 270 -18.38 -10.42 13.12
N GLU A 271 -17.24 -9.82 12.79
CA GLU A 271 -15.95 -10.05 13.45
C GLU A 271 -15.63 -9.04 14.56
N GLU A 272 -16.57 -8.12 14.83
CA GLU A 272 -16.44 -7.08 15.87
C GLU A 272 -15.17 -6.24 15.68
N CYS A 273 -14.90 -5.81 14.42
CA CYS A 273 -13.72 -5.03 14.13
C CYS A 273 -13.77 -3.64 14.79
N THR A 274 -12.69 -3.26 15.44
CA THR A 274 -12.55 -2.00 16.18
C THR A 274 -11.70 -0.98 15.42
N ILE A 275 -10.79 -1.46 14.57
CA ILE A 275 -9.90 -0.66 13.73
C ILE A 275 -10.04 -1.17 12.30
N VAL A 276 -10.36 -0.26 11.37
CA VAL A 276 -10.51 -0.60 9.95
C VAL A 276 -9.60 0.27 9.12
N TRP A 277 -8.79 -0.33 8.26
CA TRP A 277 -8.03 0.40 7.28
C TRP A 277 -8.73 0.42 5.93
N LEU A 278 -9.10 1.61 5.50
CA LEU A 278 -9.73 1.87 4.22
C LEU A 278 -8.77 2.58 3.26
N LEU A 279 -8.86 2.26 1.99
CA LEU A 279 -8.37 3.15 0.94
C LEU A 279 -9.42 4.24 0.68
N VAL A 280 -8.96 5.40 0.21
CA VAL A 280 -9.85 6.54 -0.09
C VAL A 280 -11.03 6.14 -0.99
N PRO A 281 -10.85 5.36 -2.09
CA PRO A 281 -12.00 4.91 -2.90
C PRO A 281 -13.03 4.09 -2.14
N TRP A 282 -12.60 3.19 -1.25
CA TRP A 282 -13.55 2.34 -0.50
C TRP A 282 -14.34 3.12 0.53
N ALA A 283 -13.71 4.11 1.17
CA ALA A 283 -14.44 5.04 2.05
C ALA A 283 -15.46 5.85 1.25
N GLN A 284 -15.10 6.29 0.05
CA GLN A 284 -16.00 6.99 -0.86
C GLN A 284 -17.18 6.10 -1.28
N ASP A 285 -16.90 4.83 -1.68
CA ASP A 285 -17.91 3.87 -2.10
C ASP A 285 -18.93 3.60 -0.97
N ILE A 286 -18.48 3.50 0.29
CA ILE A 286 -19.35 3.34 1.47
C ILE A 286 -20.27 4.56 1.60
N LEU A 287 -19.73 5.77 1.54
CA LEU A 287 -20.52 6.99 1.65
C LEU A 287 -21.52 7.15 0.52
N ASP A 288 -21.12 6.82 -0.71
CA ASP A 288 -22.01 6.89 -1.87
C ASP A 288 -23.15 5.86 -1.79
N ALA A 289 -22.88 4.67 -1.28
CA ALA A 289 -23.90 3.66 -1.05
C ALA A 289 -24.90 4.08 0.06
N LEU A 290 -24.42 4.76 1.10
CA LEU A 290 -25.26 5.34 2.15
C LEU A 290 -26.16 6.47 1.61
N ASP A 291 -25.60 7.39 0.82
CA ASP A 291 -26.35 8.49 0.22
C ASP A 291 -27.45 8.01 -0.73
N ARG A 292 -27.19 6.93 -1.48
CA ARG A 292 -28.20 6.32 -2.36
C ARG A 292 -29.23 5.47 -1.61
N GLY A 293 -28.97 5.15 -0.34
CA GLY A 293 -29.82 4.26 0.45
C GLY A 293 -29.68 2.77 0.07
N ASP A 294 -28.61 2.40 -0.65
CA ASP A 294 -28.29 1.00 -1.01
C ASP A 294 -27.96 0.16 0.23
N ILE A 295 -27.38 0.80 1.25
CA ILE A 295 -27.06 0.21 2.55
C ILE A 295 -27.62 1.08 3.69
N LYS A 296 -27.91 0.44 4.83
CA LYS A 296 -28.37 1.12 6.05
C LYS A 296 -27.47 0.73 7.21
N LEU A 297 -26.94 1.71 7.93
CA LEU A 297 -26.06 1.46 9.09
C LEU A 297 -26.76 0.65 10.19
N SER A 298 -28.10 0.78 10.32
CA SER A 298 -28.91 0.01 11.27
C SER A 298 -28.87 -1.51 11.07
N ASP A 299 -28.46 -1.96 9.89
CA ASP A 299 -28.41 -3.40 9.54
C ASP A 299 -27.11 -4.06 10.04
N TYR A 300 -26.19 -3.27 10.57
CA TYR A 300 -24.86 -3.69 11.02
C TYR A 300 -24.60 -3.25 12.46
N ARG A 301 -23.86 -4.07 13.19
CA ARG A 301 -23.35 -3.73 14.52
C ARG A 301 -22.00 -3.04 14.37
N LEU A 302 -21.96 -1.70 14.53
CA LEU A 302 -20.78 -0.88 14.25
C LEU A 302 -20.30 -0.06 15.45
N ASP A 303 -20.97 -0.14 16.60
CA ASP A 303 -20.65 0.68 17.80
C ASP A 303 -19.23 0.42 18.34
N GLN A 304 -18.67 -0.76 18.11
CA GLN A 304 -17.31 -1.14 18.50
C GLN A 304 -16.23 -0.58 17.56
N TRP A 305 -16.60 -0.19 16.34
CA TRP A 305 -15.66 0.41 15.38
C TRP A 305 -15.24 1.79 15.84
N ARG A 306 -14.07 1.87 16.48
CA ARG A 306 -13.57 3.11 17.09
C ARG A 306 -12.70 3.94 16.16
N LEU A 307 -11.93 3.30 15.27
CA LEU A 307 -10.92 3.97 14.43
C LEU A 307 -11.07 3.60 12.96
N MET A 308 -11.24 4.62 12.12
CA MET A 308 -11.05 4.54 10.68
C MET A 308 -9.65 5.05 10.36
N HIS A 309 -8.73 4.15 9.99
CA HIS A 309 -7.46 4.54 9.37
C HIS A 309 -7.67 4.64 7.86
N ILE A 310 -7.20 5.72 7.23
CA ILE A 310 -7.35 5.95 5.80
C ILE A 310 -6.06 6.50 5.20
N GLY A 311 -5.65 5.97 4.06
CA GLY A 311 -4.37 6.40 3.47
C GLY A 311 -4.10 5.81 2.11
N ALA A 312 -2.81 5.56 1.85
CA ALA A 312 -2.20 5.13 0.59
C ALA A 312 -2.24 6.17 -0.54
N GLN A 313 -2.98 7.26 -0.37
CA GLN A 313 -3.02 8.43 -1.25
C GLN A 313 -3.45 9.66 -0.43
N PRO A 314 -3.32 10.90 -0.95
CA PRO A 314 -3.84 12.08 -0.27
C PRO A 314 -5.32 11.92 0.08
N VAL A 315 -5.66 12.28 1.32
CA VAL A 315 -7.04 12.14 1.85
C VAL A 315 -7.77 13.47 1.70
N PRO A 316 -8.83 13.54 0.87
CA PRO A 316 -9.56 14.79 0.68
C PRO A 316 -10.24 15.25 1.98
N PRO A 317 -10.08 16.52 2.39
CA PRO A 317 -10.78 17.06 3.56
C PRO A 317 -12.31 16.91 3.51
N SER A 318 -12.91 17.01 2.32
CA SER A 318 -14.34 16.82 2.10
C SER A 318 -14.81 15.42 2.44
N LEU A 319 -14.00 14.40 2.13
CA LEU A 319 -14.30 13.01 2.46
C LEU A 319 -14.43 12.81 3.97
N ILE A 320 -13.49 13.35 4.74
CA ILE A 320 -13.50 13.22 6.20
C ILE A 320 -14.68 13.97 6.83
N LYS A 321 -15.01 15.15 6.31
CA LYS A 321 -16.20 15.90 6.78
C LYS A 321 -17.48 15.09 6.56
N ARG A 322 -17.66 14.54 5.35
CA ARG A 322 -18.82 13.70 5.00
C ARG A 322 -18.83 12.39 5.81
N TRP A 323 -17.67 11.78 6.06
CA TRP A 323 -17.55 10.60 6.92
C TRP A 323 -18.09 10.86 8.33
N LYS A 324 -17.76 12.00 8.91
CA LYS A 324 -18.22 12.39 10.25
C LYS A 324 -19.74 12.63 10.36
N GLU A 325 -20.42 12.89 9.25
CA GLU A 325 -21.89 13.00 9.24
C GLU A 325 -22.56 11.65 9.51
N TYR A 326 -22.01 10.55 8.95
CA TYR A 326 -22.48 9.19 9.15
C TYR A 326 -21.89 8.51 10.38
N PHE A 327 -20.63 8.78 10.68
CA PHE A 327 -19.84 8.15 11.76
C PHE A 327 -19.27 9.19 12.73
N PRO A 328 -20.10 9.94 13.47
CA PRO A 328 -19.63 11.06 14.30
C PRO A 328 -18.72 10.64 15.46
N LYS A 329 -18.81 9.38 15.92
CA LYS A 329 -18.02 8.84 17.03
C LYS A 329 -16.68 8.25 16.58
N HIS A 330 -16.48 7.99 15.29
CA HIS A 330 -15.24 7.39 14.81
C HIS A 330 -14.07 8.35 14.99
N GLN A 331 -13.00 7.83 15.55
CA GLN A 331 -11.69 8.43 15.41
C GLN A 331 -11.23 8.30 13.96
N TYR A 332 -10.42 9.23 13.54
CA TYR A 332 -9.81 9.25 12.21
C TYR A 332 -8.31 9.36 12.37
N ASP A 333 -7.57 8.56 11.63
CA ASP A 333 -6.14 8.70 11.49
C ASP A 333 -5.72 8.54 10.03
N THR A 334 -4.65 9.22 9.68
CA THR A 334 -3.92 9.04 8.43
C THR A 334 -2.43 9.14 8.69
N ASN A 335 -1.64 8.56 7.82
CA ASN A 335 -0.20 8.65 7.91
C ASN A 335 0.43 8.86 6.55
N TYR A 336 1.69 9.26 6.56
CA TYR A 336 2.54 9.37 5.40
C TYR A 336 3.75 8.48 5.55
N GLY A 337 4.04 7.71 4.51
CA GLY A 337 5.21 6.87 4.40
C GLY A 337 5.39 6.31 2.99
N LEU A 338 6.56 5.77 2.76
CA LEU A 338 7.00 5.17 1.51
C LEU A 338 7.48 3.74 1.77
N SER A 339 7.60 2.93 0.73
CA SER A 339 8.26 1.63 0.85
C SER A 339 9.70 1.79 1.34
N GLU A 340 10.37 2.87 0.97
CA GLU A 340 11.73 3.25 1.38
C GLU A 340 11.83 3.64 2.86
N SER A 341 10.73 4.03 3.49
CA SER A 341 10.65 4.29 4.94
C SER A 341 9.98 3.16 5.72
N THR A 342 9.88 1.99 5.14
CA THR A 342 9.15 0.82 5.64
C THR A 342 7.64 1.12 5.80
N GLY A 343 7.09 2.17 5.11
CA GLY A 343 5.72 2.65 5.32
C GLY A 343 4.88 1.65 6.12
N PRO A 344 4.06 1.95 7.00
CA PRO A 344 2.97 2.87 6.93
C PRO A 344 3.34 4.29 7.19
N GLY A 345 4.15 4.66 8.15
CA GLY A 345 4.27 6.06 8.32
C GLY A 345 5.50 6.55 9.10
N CYS A 346 6.24 7.46 8.51
CA CYS A 346 7.19 8.30 9.24
C CYS A 346 6.55 9.58 9.77
N VAL A 347 5.34 9.91 9.28
CA VAL A 347 4.51 11.04 9.76
C VAL A 347 3.11 10.52 10.04
N HIS A 348 2.54 10.86 11.18
CA HIS A 348 1.20 10.45 11.60
C HIS A 348 0.38 11.66 12.04
N LEU A 349 -0.90 11.68 11.68
CA LEU A 349 -1.84 12.68 12.20
C LEU A 349 -2.08 12.46 13.69
N GLY A 350 -2.37 11.22 14.07
CA GLY A 350 -2.76 10.86 15.42
C GLY A 350 -4.23 11.12 15.70
N VAL A 351 -4.83 10.26 16.50
CA VAL A 351 -6.28 10.32 16.77
C VAL A 351 -6.70 11.55 17.57
N GLU A 352 -5.78 12.17 18.30
CA GLU A 352 -5.99 13.41 19.05
C GLU A 352 -6.03 14.66 18.14
N ASN A 353 -5.51 14.56 16.91
CA ASN A 353 -5.38 15.69 15.99
C ASN A 353 -6.41 15.67 14.86
N ILE A 354 -7.50 14.98 15.05
CA ILE A 354 -8.56 14.75 14.06
C ILE A 354 -9.12 16.05 13.41
N ASN A 355 -8.92 17.19 14.03
CA ASN A 355 -9.37 18.49 13.51
C ASN A 355 -8.40 19.11 12.50
N LYS A 356 -7.17 18.61 12.39
CA LYS A 356 -6.16 19.01 11.38
C LYS A 356 -6.37 18.28 10.04
N VAL A 357 -7.61 18.31 9.56
CA VAL A 357 -7.99 17.63 8.30
C VAL A 357 -7.18 18.18 7.13
N GLY A 358 -6.57 17.27 6.34
CA GLY A 358 -5.67 17.59 5.23
C GLY A 358 -4.19 17.53 5.58
N ALA A 359 -3.84 17.60 6.88
CA ALA A 359 -2.47 17.33 7.33
C ALA A 359 -2.16 15.83 7.23
N ILE A 360 -0.91 15.50 6.90
CA ILE A 360 -0.38 14.14 7.05
C ILE A 360 0.11 13.87 8.47
N GLY A 361 0.24 14.93 9.29
CA GLY A 361 0.52 14.85 10.72
C GLY A 361 1.86 15.43 11.16
N ILE A 362 2.42 14.84 12.20
CA ILE A 362 3.69 15.16 12.82
C ILE A 362 4.65 13.98 12.71
N PRO A 363 5.98 14.16 12.96
CA PRO A 363 6.92 13.05 12.95
C PRO A 363 6.48 11.92 13.87
N GLY A 364 6.43 10.70 13.33
CA GLY A 364 6.05 9.51 14.06
C GLY A 364 7.06 9.13 15.16
N TYR A 365 6.70 8.15 15.98
CA TYR A 365 7.57 7.67 17.07
C TYR A 365 8.95 7.26 16.55
N ARG A 366 10.01 7.88 17.10
CA ARG A 366 11.43 7.72 16.71
C ARG A 366 11.79 8.23 15.32
N TRP A 367 10.93 9.03 14.68
CA TRP A 367 11.21 9.69 13.42
C TRP A 367 11.56 11.16 13.59
N LYS A 368 12.28 11.70 12.62
CA LYS A 368 12.54 13.13 12.43
C LYS A 368 12.19 13.49 11.00
N CYS A 369 11.61 14.67 10.83
CA CYS A 369 11.27 15.22 9.52
C CYS A 369 11.85 16.63 9.40
N LYS A 370 12.20 17.01 8.18
CA LYS A 370 12.56 18.39 7.80
C LYS A 370 12.09 18.64 6.36
N ILE A 371 11.94 19.90 6.03
CA ILE A 371 11.64 20.34 4.65
C ILE A 371 12.87 21.10 4.16
N VAL A 372 13.32 20.81 2.93
CA VAL A 372 14.53 21.41 2.35
C VAL A 372 14.25 22.03 0.98
N ASP A 373 15.04 23.06 0.65
CA ASP A 373 15.11 23.64 -0.69
C ASP A 373 15.93 22.78 -1.66
N GLU A 374 16.15 23.27 -2.89
CA GLU A 374 16.93 22.55 -3.89
C GLU A 374 18.41 22.40 -3.54
N ASP A 375 18.94 23.31 -2.73
CA ASP A 375 20.32 23.27 -2.21
C ASP A 375 20.49 22.37 -0.98
N GLY A 376 19.38 21.83 -0.45
CA GLY A 376 19.36 20.96 0.74
C GLY A 376 19.31 21.70 2.06
N ASN A 377 19.13 23.04 2.05
CA ASN A 377 18.95 23.84 3.25
C ASN A 377 17.52 23.70 3.78
N THR A 378 17.38 23.69 5.11
CA THR A 378 16.04 23.68 5.72
C THR A 378 15.32 25.00 5.43
N VAL A 379 14.11 24.90 4.87
CA VAL A 379 13.27 26.05 4.56
C VAL A 379 12.65 26.65 5.83
N LYS A 380 12.14 27.87 5.73
CA LYS A 380 11.38 28.49 6.83
C LYS A 380 10.02 27.80 6.97
N GLN A 381 9.48 27.82 8.18
CA GLN A 381 8.13 27.34 8.46
C GLN A 381 7.12 28.09 7.60
N GLY A 382 6.21 27.34 6.94
CA GLY A 382 5.27 27.87 5.96
C GLY A 382 5.75 27.82 4.51
N ASP A 383 7.05 27.71 4.26
CA ASP A 383 7.58 27.56 2.91
C ASP A 383 7.47 26.10 2.43
N VAL A 384 7.34 25.95 1.11
CA VAL A 384 7.26 24.64 0.45
C VAL A 384 8.67 24.17 0.08
N GLY A 385 8.96 22.90 0.33
CA GLY A 385 10.20 22.25 -0.07
C GLY A 385 10.05 20.72 -0.08
N GLU A 386 11.16 20.01 -0.32
CA GLU A 386 11.17 18.55 -0.32
C GLU A 386 11.15 18.01 1.11
N LEU A 387 10.22 17.10 1.40
CA LEU A 387 10.15 16.41 2.68
C LEU A 387 11.29 15.40 2.79
N CYS A 388 12.10 15.54 3.83
CA CYS A 388 13.15 14.59 4.20
C CYS A 388 12.82 13.94 5.53
N VAL A 389 13.02 12.62 5.62
CA VAL A 389 12.73 11.84 6.84
C VAL A 389 13.94 11.04 7.30
N LYS A 390 14.08 10.87 8.61
CA LYS A 390 15.16 10.11 9.24
C LYS A 390 14.63 9.32 10.43
N GLY A 391 14.89 8.00 10.43
CA GLY A 391 14.45 7.12 11.51
C GLY A 391 14.85 5.67 11.27
N PRO A 392 14.56 4.78 12.24
CA PRO A 392 14.96 3.37 12.17
C PRO A 392 14.29 2.59 11.03
N GLY A 393 13.17 3.09 10.50
CA GLY A 393 12.45 2.49 9.38
C GLY A 393 13.01 2.84 7.99
N VAL A 394 14.01 3.73 7.89
CA VAL A 394 14.64 4.06 6.60
C VAL A 394 15.31 2.82 6.02
N MET A 395 15.16 2.59 4.72
CA MET A 395 15.76 1.49 4.00
C MET A 395 17.29 1.46 4.13
N THR A 396 17.88 0.29 3.93
CA THR A 396 19.33 0.17 3.83
C THR A 396 19.83 0.74 2.51
N CYS A 397 19.21 0.32 1.40
CA CYS A 397 19.57 0.76 0.04
C CYS A 397 18.50 0.31 -0.97
N TYR A 398 18.58 0.82 -2.17
CA TYR A 398 18.06 0.11 -3.33
C TYR A 398 19.04 -1.02 -3.67
N TYR A 399 18.56 -2.27 -3.56
CA TYR A 399 19.38 -3.47 -3.77
C TYR A 399 19.98 -3.48 -5.18
N ARG A 400 21.31 -3.64 -5.26
CA ARG A 400 22.09 -3.60 -6.51
C ARG A 400 21.94 -2.29 -7.31
N ASN A 401 21.61 -1.18 -6.65
CA ASN A 401 21.53 0.13 -7.30
C ASN A 401 22.09 1.22 -6.38
N GLU A 402 23.42 1.31 -6.35
CA GLU A 402 24.15 2.25 -5.49
C GLU A 402 23.92 3.70 -5.92
N GLU A 403 23.82 3.97 -7.23
CA GLU A 403 23.60 5.30 -7.77
C GLU A 403 22.24 5.86 -7.29
N ALA A 404 21.16 5.12 -7.53
CA ALA A 404 19.84 5.53 -7.06
C ALA A 404 19.77 5.63 -5.52
N THR A 405 20.57 4.82 -4.80
CA THR A 405 20.64 4.92 -3.33
C THR A 405 21.25 6.24 -2.90
N LYS A 406 22.37 6.65 -3.50
CA LYS A 406 23.07 7.91 -3.20
C LYS A 406 22.23 9.14 -3.54
N GLU A 407 21.39 9.06 -4.55
CA GLU A 407 20.47 10.14 -4.91
C GLU A 407 19.53 10.49 -3.76
N VAL A 408 18.99 9.49 -3.08
CA VAL A 408 17.91 9.66 -2.08
C VAL A 408 18.35 9.53 -0.63
N LEU A 409 19.49 8.86 -0.35
CA LEU A 409 20.02 8.72 1.01
C LEU A 409 21.27 9.59 1.20
N LYS A 410 21.12 10.66 1.99
CA LYS A 410 22.21 11.61 2.29
C LYS A 410 22.29 11.84 3.80
N ASP A 411 23.41 11.53 4.42
CA ASP A 411 23.66 11.73 5.88
C ASP A 411 22.60 11.08 6.79
N GLY A 412 22.06 9.92 6.35
CA GLY A 412 21.01 9.19 7.05
C GLY A 412 19.61 9.80 6.91
N TRP A 413 19.44 10.80 6.05
CA TRP A 413 18.15 11.32 5.63
C TRP A 413 17.71 10.69 4.32
N LEU A 414 16.46 10.26 4.28
CA LEU A 414 15.77 9.87 3.06
C LEU A 414 15.10 11.11 2.45
N TYR A 415 15.52 11.48 1.26
CA TYR A 415 14.89 12.48 0.41
C TYR A 415 13.74 11.81 -0.31
N THR A 416 12.50 12.21 0.02
CA THR A 416 11.31 11.45 -0.36
C THR A 416 10.83 11.69 -1.79
N GLY A 417 11.23 12.82 -2.37
CA GLY A 417 10.70 13.30 -3.64
C GLY A 417 9.27 13.84 -3.54
N ASP A 418 8.73 14.01 -2.33
CA ASP A 418 7.42 14.61 -2.09
C ASP A 418 7.59 16.02 -1.53
N MET A 419 6.87 16.99 -2.10
CA MET A 419 6.86 18.39 -1.66
C MET A 419 5.88 18.55 -0.51
N ALA A 420 6.31 19.24 0.53
CA ALA A 420 5.49 19.48 1.73
C ALA A 420 5.69 20.90 2.26
N MET A 421 4.79 21.31 3.13
CA MET A 421 4.92 22.50 3.97
C MET A 421 4.59 22.13 5.42
N GLN A 422 5.09 22.91 6.36
CA GLN A 422 4.78 22.76 7.78
C GLN A 422 4.05 24.01 8.27
N ASP A 423 2.89 23.82 8.93
CA ASP A 423 2.12 24.92 9.48
C ASP A 423 2.72 25.46 10.81
N GLU A 424 2.10 26.51 11.37
CA GLU A 424 2.54 27.16 12.61
C GLU A 424 2.47 26.22 13.82
N ASP A 425 1.59 25.23 13.81
CA ASP A 425 1.45 24.23 14.87
C ASP A 425 2.38 23.02 14.69
N GLY A 426 3.18 23.00 13.62
CA GLY A 426 4.17 21.95 13.36
C GLY A 426 3.64 20.75 12.56
N PHE A 427 2.40 20.83 12.03
CA PHE A 427 1.84 19.79 11.20
C PHE A 427 2.34 19.89 9.75
N TYR A 428 2.65 18.74 9.18
CA TYR A 428 3.06 18.60 7.78
C TYR A 428 1.85 18.40 6.87
N PHE A 429 1.89 19.08 5.73
CA PHE A 429 0.91 18.96 4.64
C PHE A 429 1.64 18.60 3.36
N LEU A 430 1.19 17.55 2.67
CA LEU A 430 1.70 17.26 1.32
C LEU A 430 1.14 18.30 0.35
N VAL A 431 2.03 18.83 -0.46
CA VAL A 431 1.69 19.79 -1.50
C VAL A 431 1.56 19.07 -2.84
N ASP A 432 2.60 18.30 -3.22
CA ASP A 432 2.59 17.43 -4.40
C ASP A 432 3.84 16.54 -4.45
N ARG A 433 3.98 15.76 -5.51
CA ARG A 433 5.26 15.12 -5.85
C ARG A 433 6.15 16.10 -6.61
N LYS A 434 7.43 16.15 -6.28
CA LYS A 434 8.44 17.01 -6.95
C LYS A 434 8.39 16.84 -8.47
N LYS A 435 8.27 15.59 -8.96
CA LYS A 435 8.16 15.25 -10.38
C LYS A 435 6.79 15.53 -11.01
N ASP A 436 5.76 15.78 -10.22
CA ASP A 436 4.40 16.06 -10.69
C ASP A 436 4.06 17.55 -10.64
N VAL A 437 4.92 18.38 -10.01
CA VAL A 437 4.83 19.84 -10.08
C VAL A 437 4.88 20.28 -11.54
N ILE A 438 3.90 21.08 -11.94
CA ILE A 438 3.79 21.61 -13.31
C ILE A 438 4.46 22.96 -13.33
N VAL A 439 5.46 23.13 -14.18
CA VAL A 439 6.13 24.43 -14.38
C VAL A 439 5.52 25.12 -15.58
N SER A 440 4.63 26.08 -15.33
CA SER A 440 3.88 26.77 -16.37
C SER A 440 4.19 28.27 -16.37
N GLY A 441 4.87 28.75 -17.40
CA GLY A 441 5.23 30.16 -17.50
C GLY A 441 6.13 30.67 -16.38
N GLY A 442 6.94 29.80 -15.78
CA GLY A 442 7.82 30.11 -14.65
C GLY A 442 7.16 29.97 -13.26
N GLU A 443 5.88 29.63 -13.21
CA GLU A 443 5.15 29.40 -11.96
C GLU A 443 5.06 27.92 -11.64
N ASN A 444 5.32 27.55 -10.40
CA ASN A 444 5.11 26.19 -9.90
C ASN A 444 3.63 25.98 -9.57
N ILE A 445 2.99 25.08 -10.30
CA ILE A 445 1.60 24.70 -10.08
C ILE A 445 1.56 23.31 -9.47
N TYR A 446 0.85 23.19 -8.37
CA TYR A 446 0.71 21.94 -7.63
C TYR A 446 -0.63 21.26 -7.98
N PRO A 447 -0.62 20.19 -8.78
CA PRO A 447 -1.81 19.46 -9.21
C PRO A 447 -2.80 19.12 -8.12
N VAL A 448 -2.34 18.66 -6.96
CA VAL A 448 -3.21 18.24 -5.84
C VAL A 448 -4.15 19.35 -5.41
N GLN A 449 -3.72 20.61 -5.41
CA GLN A 449 -4.57 21.75 -5.03
C GLN A 449 -5.74 21.96 -6.00
N ILE A 450 -5.50 21.74 -7.27
CA ILE A 450 -6.53 21.85 -8.32
C ILE A 450 -7.46 20.64 -8.27
N GLU A 451 -6.90 19.45 -8.07
CA GLU A 451 -7.65 18.21 -7.89
C GLU A 451 -8.62 18.29 -6.73
N ASP A 452 -8.16 18.75 -5.56
CA ASP A 452 -9.00 18.92 -4.37
C ASP A 452 -10.11 19.94 -4.57
N PHE A 453 -9.83 20.99 -5.36
CA PHE A 453 -10.85 21.97 -5.70
C PHE A 453 -11.92 21.37 -6.62
N ILE A 454 -11.52 20.71 -7.71
CA ILE A 454 -12.45 20.13 -8.69
C ILE A 454 -13.28 19.00 -8.11
N ARG A 455 -12.73 18.19 -7.16
CA ARG A 455 -13.49 17.13 -6.45
C ARG A 455 -14.70 17.64 -5.68
N ARG A 456 -14.77 18.92 -5.35
CA ARG A 456 -15.93 19.52 -4.67
C ARG A 456 -17.12 19.72 -5.60
N PHE A 457 -16.90 19.63 -6.92
CA PHE A 457 -18.00 19.74 -7.87
C PHE A 457 -18.84 18.47 -7.86
N ASN A 458 -20.12 18.59 -7.59
CA ASN A 458 -21.03 17.49 -7.26
C ASN A 458 -21.16 16.40 -8.34
N LYS A 459 -20.84 16.72 -9.61
CA LYS A 459 -20.87 15.79 -10.75
C LYS A 459 -19.57 14.99 -10.91
N VAL A 460 -18.48 15.40 -10.28
CA VAL A 460 -17.17 14.77 -10.40
C VAL A 460 -17.08 13.57 -9.49
N LYS A 461 -16.67 12.43 -10.03
CA LYS A 461 -16.34 11.23 -9.28
C LYS A 461 -14.88 11.28 -8.81
N ASP A 462 -13.96 11.59 -9.74
CA ASP A 462 -12.55 11.81 -9.42
C ASP A 462 -11.87 12.68 -10.48
N VAL A 463 -10.66 13.18 -10.17
CA VAL A 463 -9.89 14.03 -11.06
C VAL A 463 -8.39 13.81 -10.88
N ALA A 464 -7.66 13.86 -11.99
CA ALA A 464 -6.20 13.88 -12.03
C ALA A 464 -5.74 15.10 -12.86
N VAL A 465 -4.85 15.91 -12.29
CA VAL A 465 -4.27 17.05 -13.00
C VAL A 465 -2.83 16.73 -13.38
N ILE A 466 -2.47 16.96 -14.63
CA ILE A 466 -1.13 16.73 -15.19
C ILE A 466 -0.64 17.93 -15.99
N GLY A 467 0.70 18.05 -16.10
CA GLY A 467 1.34 18.94 -17.09
C GLY A 467 1.34 18.28 -18.46
N LEU A 468 0.93 19.04 -19.46
CA LEU A 468 1.09 18.68 -20.87
C LEU A 468 2.03 19.70 -21.53
N PRO A 469 2.88 19.27 -22.49
CA PRO A 469 3.77 20.18 -23.18
C PRO A 469 3.04 21.38 -23.81
N ASP A 470 3.60 22.57 -23.63
CA ASP A 470 3.11 23.81 -24.23
C ASP A 470 4.30 24.64 -24.74
N HIS A 471 4.27 25.05 -26.02
CA HIS A 471 5.39 25.73 -26.68
C HIS A 471 5.73 27.10 -26.08
N ARG A 472 4.78 27.76 -25.42
CA ARG A 472 4.95 29.09 -24.83
C ARG A 472 5.21 29.06 -23.33
N LEU A 473 4.54 28.13 -22.62
CA LEU A 473 4.55 28.08 -21.16
C LEU A 473 5.49 27.02 -20.61
N GLY A 474 6.08 26.17 -21.47
CA GLY A 474 6.77 24.96 -21.09
C GLY A 474 5.78 23.82 -20.84
N GLU A 475 4.92 23.98 -19.85
CA GLU A 475 3.81 23.09 -19.59
C GLU A 475 2.50 23.86 -19.41
N LYS A 476 1.38 23.21 -19.73
CA LYS A 476 0.02 23.67 -19.40
C LYS A 476 -0.70 22.64 -18.53
N THR A 477 -1.57 23.12 -17.67
CA THR A 477 -2.39 22.27 -16.81
C THR A 477 -3.51 21.60 -17.60
N ALA A 478 -3.64 20.26 -17.50
CA ALA A 478 -4.76 19.50 -18.02
C ALA A 478 -5.44 18.74 -16.87
N ALA A 479 -6.76 18.87 -16.75
CA ALA A 479 -7.58 18.14 -15.81
C ALA A 479 -8.26 16.96 -16.52
N ILE A 480 -7.93 15.74 -16.13
CA ILE A 480 -8.60 14.51 -16.55
C ILE A 480 -9.65 14.20 -15.49
N ILE A 481 -10.92 14.16 -15.87
CA ILE A 481 -12.05 14.13 -14.95
C ILE A 481 -12.91 12.90 -15.23
N GLU A 482 -13.10 12.10 -14.21
CA GLU A 482 -14.06 11.00 -14.19
C GLU A 482 -15.38 11.51 -13.61
N ILE A 483 -16.46 11.37 -14.37
CA ILE A 483 -17.81 11.83 -14.00
C ILE A 483 -18.55 10.68 -13.30
N LYS A 484 -19.41 11.02 -12.33
CA LYS A 484 -20.27 10.05 -11.64
C LYS A 484 -21.20 9.34 -12.62
N ASP A 485 -21.47 8.07 -12.35
CA ASP A 485 -22.34 7.25 -13.19
C ASP A 485 -23.75 7.84 -13.30
N GLY A 486 -24.28 7.86 -14.52
CA GLY A 486 -25.62 8.39 -14.80
C GLY A 486 -25.74 9.93 -14.76
N VAL A 487 -24.64 10.64 -14.61
CA VAL A 487 -24.60 12.12 -14.59
C VAL A 487 -23.95 12.66 -15.86
N THR A 488 -24.48 13.73 -16.41
CA THR A 488 -23.87 14.46 -17.53
C THR A 488 -23.19 15.73 -17.02
N CYS A 489 -21.99 16.00 -17.53
CA CYS A 489 -21.21 17.20 -17.22
C CYS A 489 -20.57 17.75 -18.48
N THR A 490 -20.57 19.06 -18.65
CA THR A 490 -19.92 19.74 -19.78
C THR A 490 -18.58 20.36 -19.36
N LYS A 491 -17.75 20.71 -20.34
CA LYS A 491 -16.47 21.40 -20.07
C LYS A 491 -16.70 22.78 -19.48
N GLU A 492 -17.69 23.47 -20.00
CA GLU A 492 -18.10 24.81 -19.58
C GLU A 492 -18.49 24.83 -18.10
N GLU A 493 -19.22 23.82 -17.62
CA GLU A 493 -19.58 23.73 -16.20
C GLU A 493 -18.33 23.59 -15.30
N ILE A 494 -17.32 22.85 -15.73
CA ILE A 494 -16.06 22.73 -14.98
C ILE A 494 -15.24 24.01 -15.09
N GLU A 495 -15.19 24.64 -16.27
CA GLU A 495 -14.50 25.93 -16.49
C GLU A 495 -15.10 27.01 -15.60
N ASP A 496 -16.42 27.13 -15.57
CA ASP A 496 -17.15 28.08 -14.72
C ASP A 496 -16.87 27.84 -13.24
N PHE A 497 -16.90 26.58 -12.81
CA PHE A 497 -16.57 26.22 -11.43
C PHE A 497 -15.12 26.59 -11.09
N CYS A 498 -14.17 26.37 -12.01
CA CYS A 498 -12.78 26.73 -11.85
C CYS A 498 -12.49 28.23 -11.90
N MET A 499 -13.48 29.07 -12.19
CA MET A 499 -13.30 30.53 -12.13
C MET A 499 -12.98 31.05 -10.72
N GLU A 500 -13.31 30.30 -9.68
CA GLU A 500 -12.93 30.61 -8.30
C GLU A 500 -11.43 30.38 -8.02
N LEU A 501 -10.76 29.56 -8.85
CA LEU A 501 -9.31 29.38 -8.74
C LEU A 501 -8.54 30.59 -9.27
N PRO A 502 -7.36 30.90 -8.72
CA PRO A 502 -6.43 31.85 -9.31
C PRO A 502 -6.17 31.51 -10.78
N ARG A 503 -6.09 32.51 -11.64
CA ARG A 503 -6.02 32.34 -13.10
C ARG A 503 -4.92 31.37 -13.57
N TYR A 504 -3.75 31.37 -12.93
CA TYR A 504 -2.63 30.51 -13.28
C TYR A 504 -2.86 29.04 -12.92
N LYS A 505 -3.74 28.73 -11.93
CA LYS A 505 -4.10 27.38 -11.50
C LYS A 505 -5.26 26.78 -12.30
N ARG A 506 -6.01 27.59 -13.08
CA ARG A 506 -7.17 27.08 -13.84
C ARG A 506 -6.69 26.12 -14.91
N PRO A 507 -7.27 24.92 -15.02
CA PRO A 507 -6.93 23.99 -16.09
C PRO A 507 -7.09 24.65 -17.45
N LYS A 508 -6.07 24.50 -18.29
CA LYS A 508 -6.10 24.97 -19.68
C LYS A 508 -6.76 23.96 -20.59
N GLU A 509 -6.92 22.76 -20.11
CA GLU A 509 -7.54 21.67 -20.82
C GLU A 509 -8.34 20.78 -19.87
N ILE A 510 -9.55 20.39 -20.31
CA ILE A 510 -10.45 19.49 -19.59
C ILE A 510 -10.73 18.30 -20.48
N ILE A 511 -10.48 17.10 -19.94
CA ILE A 511 -10.65 15.82 -20.62
C ILE A 511 -11.52 14.92 -19.74
N PHE A 512 -12.67 14.49 -20.25
CA PHE A 512 -13.49 13.51 -19.55
C PHE A 512 -13.03 12.09 -19.94
N ALA A 513 -12.56 11.33 -18.97
CA ALA A 513 -12.07 9.97 -19.15
C ALA A 513 -11.97 9.21 -17.82
N ASP A 514 -11.90 7.88 -17.91
CA ASP A 514 -11.57 7.03 -16.76
C ASP A 514 -10.13 7.30 -16.29
N ILE A 515 -9.91 7.33 -14.97
CA ILE A 515 -8.61 7.61 -14.39
C ILE A 515 -7.90 6.30 -14.04
N PRO A 516 -6.76 5.97 -14.70
CA PRO A 516 -6.01 4.75 -14.42
C PRO A 516 -5.41 4.78 -13.01
N ARG A 517 -5.56 3.64 -12.30
CA ARG A 517 -5.04 3.44 -10.95
C ARG A 517 -4.19 2.19 -10.87
N ASN A 518 -3.16 2.24 -10.04
CA ASN A 518 -2.37 1.07 -9.75
C ASN A 518 -3.08 0.12 -8.75
N ALA A 519 -2.42 -0.99 -8.43
CA ALA A 519 -2.90 -2.02 -7.50
C ALA A 519 -3.31 -1.50 -6.12
N THR A 520 -2.70 -0.41 -5.67
CA THR A 520 -2.98 0.22 -4.38
C THR A 520 -4.01 1.35 -4.47
N GLY A 521 -4.69 1.51 -5.62
CA GLY A 521 -5.68 2.56 -5.85
C GLY A 521 -5.09 3.93 -6.17
N LYS A 522 -3.76 4.07 -6.26
CA LYS A 522 -3.10 5.36 -6.60
C LYS A 522 -3.26 5.69 -8.08
N ILE A 523 -3.55 6.95 -8.37
CA ILE A 523 -3.62 7.47 -9.73
C ILE A 523 -2.26 7.36 -10.44
N GLU A 524 -2.28 6.87 -11.67
CA GLU A 524 -1.08 6.69 -12.50
C GLU A 524 -0.85 7.89 -13.43
N LYS A 525 -0.46 9.05 -12.87
CA LYS A 525 -0.18 10.27 -13.65
C LYS A 525 0.84 10.07 -14.79
N PRO A 526 1.91 9.26 -14.65
CA PRO A 526 2.82 8.97 -15.76
C PRO A 526 2.12 8.34 -16.98
N LYS A 527 1.14 7.47 -16.73
CA LYS A 527 0.34 6.84 -17.79
C LYS A 527 -0.56 7.87 -18.48
N LEU A 528 -1.20 8.74 -17.70
CA LEU A 528 -2.00 9.85 -18.25
C LEU A 528 -1.14 10.80 -19.12
N ARG A 529 0.07 11.17 -18.66
CA ARG A 529 1.00 11.96 -19.46
C ARG A 529 1.37 11.27 -20.77
N LYS A 530 1.58 9.95 -20.76
CA LYS A 530 1.86 9.18 -21.98
C LYS A 530 0.65 9.14 -22.92
N MET A 531 -0.56 8.97 -22.36
CA MET A 531 -1.80 8.90 -23.17
C MET A 531 -2.15 10.23 -23.83
N TYR A 532 -1.95 11.34 -23.14
CA TYR A 532 -2.41 12.66 -23.59
C TYR A 532 -1.28 13.60 -24.04
N GLY A 533 -0.01 13.25 -23.79
CA GLY A 533 1.16 14.05 -24.17
C GLY A 533 1.78 13.66 -25.51
N ALA A 534 1.74 12.38 -25.90
CA ALA A 534 2.43 11.87 -27.09
C ALA A 534 1.83 12.36 -28.43
N ASP A 535 0.50 12.46 -28.52
CA ASP A 535 -0.17 12.87 -29.78
C ASP A 535 0.04 14.36 -30.14
N ARG A 536 0.48 15.18 -29.18
CA ARG A 536 0.63 16.62 -29.37
C ARG A 536 2.02 17.09 -29.77
N LEU A 537 3.04 16.30 -29.49
CA LEU A 537 4.37 16.55 -30.05
C LEU A 537 4.36 16.37 -31.57
N VAL A 538 3.58 15.40 -32.08
CA VAL A 538 3.40 15.17 -33.52
C VAL A 538 2.56 16.27 -34.20
N GLU A 539 1.53 16.81 -33.51
CA GLU A 539 0.75 17.93 -34.03
C GLU A 539 1.52 19.26 -34.01
N GLN A 540 2.50 19.45 -33.13
CA GLN A 540 3.33 20.65 -33.06
C GLN A 540 4.45 20.61 -34.08
N GLU A 541 5.05 19.46 -34.37
CA GLU A 541 6.03 19.28 -35.46
C GLU A 541 5.40 19.47 -36.86
N ASN A 542 4.10 19.21 -37.00
CA ASN A 542 3.37 19.41 -38.27
C ASN A 542 2.81 20.83 -38.47
N LYS A 543 2.93 21.72 -37.48
CA LYS A 543 2.46 23.13 -37.56
C LYS A 543 3.61 24.15 -37.51
N GLY A 544 4.84 23.74 -37.44
CA GLY A 544 6.07 24.53 -37.58
C GLY A 544 6.69 24.28 -38.95
#